data_a143f8c746472e89ecc3d13dcb333ae6
#
_entry.id   a143f8c746472e89ecc3d13dcb333ae6
#
_cell.length_a   1.000
_cell.length_b   1.000
_cell.length_c   1.000
_cell.angle_alpha   90.00
_cell.angle_beta   90.00
_cell.angle_gamma   90.00
#
_symmetry.space_group_name_H-M   'P 1'
#
loop_
_entity.id
_entity.type
_entity.pdbx_description
1 polymer ?
#
loop_
_entity_poly.entity_id
_entity_poly.type
_entity_poly.pdbx_seq_one_letter_code
_entity_poly.pdbx_strand_id
1 'polypeptide(L)'
;PYSNLSITKSEFNLGFTIVADGKGLKNGEVVDKKVASVFMGRADLVGRVDGTPIIIELKTRPELSEDFLEAQLYALGASKLLNVKEITILHIYLPDEDSSIKERKFSESELAEAEKKYESLAIKSASWIPFDALSPNYNLGDWCEFCEFKNTCLENR
;
A
#
# COMPACT_ATOMS: atom_id res chain seq x y z
N PRO A 1 8.20 -15.12 -21.73
CA PRO A 1 7.53 -15.79 -20.61
C PRO A 1 6.07 -15.39 -20.43
N TYR A 2 5.60 -14.28 -21.08
CA TYR A 2 4.22 -13.77 -20.95
C TYR A 2 3.44 -13.84 -22.29
N SER A 3 3.68 -14.88 -23.09
CA SER A 3 3.03 -15.06 -24.42
C SER A 3 1.51 -15.16 -24.35
N ASN A 4 0.97 -15.61 -23.21
CA ASN A 4 -0.47 -15.76 -22.97
C ASN A 4 -1.04 -14.67 -22.06
N LEU A 5 -0.37 -13.51 -22.00
CA LEU A 5 -0.86 -12.36 -21.27
C LEU A 5 -2.08 -11.77 -21.95
N SER A 6 -3.16 -11.62 -21.22
CA SER A 6 -4.34 -10.86 -21.63
C SER A 6 -4.57 -9.73 -20.64
N ILE A 7 -4.59 -8.49 -21.12
CA ILE A 7 -4.97 -7.32 -20.32
C ILE A 7 -6.49 -7.25 -20.27
N THR A 8 -7.04 -7.15 -19.08
CA THR A 8 -8.49 -7.09 -18.84
C THR A 8 -8.98 -5.70 -18.47
N LYS A 9 -8.12 -4.88 -17.85
CA LYS A 9 -8.48 -3.53 -17.42
C LYS A 9 -7.25 -2.64 -17.26
N SER A 10 -7.41 -1.34 -17.52
CA SER A 10 -6.44 -0.29 -17.19
C SER A 10 -6.96 0.60 -16.05
N GLU A 11 -6.07 1.27 -15.37
CA GLU A 11 -6.38 2.18 -14.24
C GLU A 11 -7.38 1.58 -13.25
N PHE A 12 -7.04 0.40 -12.74
CA PHE A 12 -7.93 -0.39 -11.91
C PHE A 12 -7.82 0.00 -10.45
N ASN A 13 -8.91 0.51 -9.89
CA ASN A 13 -8.96 0.85 -8.47
C ASN A 13 -8.93 -0.42 -7.62
N LEU A 14 -7.90 -0.53 -6.80
CA LEU A 14 -7.73 -1.53 -5.76
C LEU A 14 -8.03 -0.88 -4.42
N GLY A 15 -8.98 -1.45 -3.71
CA GLY A 15 -9.32 -0.93 -2.39
C GLY A 15 -9.82 -2.03 -1.48
N PHE A 16 -9.48 -1.93 -0.20
CA PHE A 16 -9.99 -2.82 0.83
C PHE A 16 -10.10 -2.07 2.15
N THR A 17 -11.01 -2.53 3.00
CA THR A 17 -11.19 -2.00 4.33
C THR A 17 -10.67 -3.00 5.34
N ILE A 18 -9.91 -2.51 6.30
CA ILE A 18 -9.53 -3.26 7.50
C ILE A 18 -10.32 -2.71 8.67
N VAL A 19 -10.96 -3.61 9.40
CA VAL A 19 -11.63 -3.32 10.67
C VAL A 19 -10.88 -4.04 11.77
N ALA A 20 -10.35 -3.29 12.72
CA ALA A 20 -9.56 -3.83 13.82
C ALA A 20 -10.02 -3.26 15.17
N ASP A 21 -9.64 -3.92 16.26
CA ASP A 21 -9.81 -3.38 17.59
C ASP A 21 -8.75 -2.31 17.85
N GLY A 22 -9.16 -1.13 18.18
CA GLY A 22 -8.30 0.02 18.41
C GLY A 22 -8.84 0.93 19.50
N LYS A 23 -8.27 2.13 19.56
CA LYS A 23 -8.68 3.15 20.54
C LYS A 23 -9.21 4.39 19.84
N GLY A 24 -10.08 5.10 20.50
CA GLY A 24 -10.60 6.37 20.01
C GLY A 24 -11.04 7.26 21.15
N LEU A 25 -11.40 8.50 20.86
CA LEU A 25 -11.88 9.45 21.84
C LEU A 25 -13.42 9.42 21.88
N LYS A 26 -13.96 9.42 23.10
CA LYS A 26 -15.37 9.65 23.37
C LYS A 26 -15.47 10.64 24.56
N ASN A 27 -16.02 11.82 24.30
CA ASN A 27 -16.13 12.90 25.30
C ASN A 27 -14.78 13.29 25.97
N GLY A 28 -13.67 13.22 25.21
CA GLY A 28 -12.34 13.52 25.72
C GLY A 28 -11.61 12.34 26.39
N GLU A 29 -12.27 11.19 26.56
CA GLU A 29 -11.68 9.99 27.15
C GLU A 29 -11.28 8.98 26.07
N VAL A 30 -10.16 8.27 26.28
CA VAL A 30 -9.71 7.19 25.40
C VAL A 30 -10.54 5.94 25.70
N VAL A 31 -11.25 5.45 24.70
CA VAL A 31 -12.08 4.25 24.79
C VAL A 31 -11.69 3.23 23.74
N ASP A 32 -11.86 1.95 24.07
CA ASP A 32 -11.73 0.86 23.10
C ASP A 32 -12.90 0.91 22.11
N LYS A 33 -12.58 0.82 20.82
CA LYS A 33 -13.58 0.77 19.76
C LYS A 33 -13.07 0.04 18.53
N LYS A 34 -14.01 -0.41 17.69
CA LYS A 34 -13.66 -0.83 16.33
C LYS A 34 -13.21 0.38 15.52
N VAL A 35 -12.08 0.24 14.86
CA VAL A 35 -11.54 1.21 13.92
C VAL A 35 -11.58 0.62 12.53
N ALA A 36 -11.92 1.45 11.55
CA ALA A 36 -11.91 1.06 10.15
C ALA A 36 -10.98 1.97 9.38
N SER A 37 -10.08 1.39 8.63
CA SER A 37 -9.20 2.12 7.71
C SER A 37 -9.42 1.60 6.30
N VAL A 38 -9.54 2.53 5.36
CA VAL A 38 -9.65 2.22 3.93
C VAL A 38 -8.29 2.41 3.30
N PHE A 39 -7.80 1.35 2.70
CA PHE A 39 -6.59 1.38 1.88
C PHE A 39 -7.02 1.42 0.42
N MET A 40 -6.45 2.34 -0.34
CA MET A 40 -6.77 2.53 -1.75
C MET A 40 -5.49 2.62 -2.56
N GLY A 41 -5.52 2.02 -3.73
CA GLY A 41 -4.49 2.14 -4.75
C GLY A 41 -5.14 2.09 -6.13
N ARG A 42 -4.39 2.45 -7.14
CA ARG A 42 -4.82 2.34 -8.53
C ARG A 42 -3.71 1.68 -9.32
N ALA A 43 -3.98 0.45 -9.75
CA ALA A 43 -3.07 -0.31 -10.60
C ALA A 43 -3.16 0.19 -12.04
N ASP A 44 -2.01 0.30 -12.71
CA ASP A 44 -1.98 0.73 -14.11
C ASP A 44 -2.71 -0.27 -15.00
N LEU A 45 -2.41 -1.56 -14.85
CA LEU A 45 -3.05 -2.61 -15.62
C LEU A 45 -3.37 -3.84 -14.76
N VAL A 46 -4.48 -4.48 -15.07
CA VAL A 46 -4.85 -5.82 -14.57
C VAL A 46 -5.00 -6.75 -15.75
N GLY A 47 -4.43 -7.93 -15.60
CA GLY A 47 -4.48 -8.94 -16.65
C GLY A 47 -4.54 -10.36 -16.09
N ARG A 48 -4.35 -11.31 -16.99
CA ARG A 48 -4.20 -12.73 -16.68
C ARG A 48 -3.09 -13.33 -17.51
N VAL A 49 -2.36 -14.25 -16.89
CA VAL A 49 -1.40 -15.13 -17.57
C VAL A 49 -1.85 -16.56 -17.29
N ASP A 50 -2.18 -17.31 -18.35
CA ASP A 50 -2.72 -18.68 -18.24
C ASP A 50 -3.90 -18.79 -17.25
N GLY A 51 -4.76 -17.77 -17.22
CA GLY A 51 -5.91 -17.70 -16.34
C GLY A 51 -5.62 -17.15 -14.94
N THR A 52 -4.36 -17.07 -14.52
CA THR A 52 -3.95 -16.51 -13.21
C THR A 52 -3.96 -14.98 -13.28
N PRO A 53 -4.62 -14.29 -12.34
CA PRO A 53 -4.63 -12.83 -12.33
C PRO A 53 -3.26 -12.25 -12.01
N ILE A 54 -2.93 -11.16 -12.69
CA ILE A 54 -1.72 -10.38 -12.46
C ILE A 54 -2.05 -8.89 -12.41
N ILE A 55 -1.24 -8.16 -11.66
CA ILE A 55 -1.22 -6.69 -11.64
C ILE A 55 0.07 -6.24 -12.30
N ILE A 56 0.00 -5.22 -13.13
CA ILE A 56 1.16 -4.64 -13.80
C ILE A 56 1.23 -3.17 -13.46
N GLU A 57 2.40 -2.75 -12.99
CA GLU A 57 2.74 -1.37 -12.68
C GLU A 57 3.88 -0.89 -13.57
N LEU A 58 3.67 0.27 -14.16
CA LEU A 58 4.66 0.95 -15.02
C LEU A 58 5.42 1.97 -14.18
N LYS A 59 6.74 1.84 -14.10
CA LYS A 59 7.59 2.75 -13.34
C LYS A 59 8.46 3.55 -14.32
N THR A 60 8.37 4.87 -14.25
CA THR A 60 9.19 5.81 -15.05
C THR A 60 10.47 6.21 -14.31
N ARG A 61 10.85 5.50 -13.27
CA ARG A 61 12.01 5.70 -12.41
C ARG A 61 12.69 4.37 -12.10
N PRO A 62 13.96 4.37 -11.63
CA PRO A 62 14.62 3.17 -11.12
C PRO A 62 13.85 2.51 -9.96
N GLU A 63 14.15 1.24 -9.70
CA GLU A 63 13.58 0.48 -8.57
C GLU A 63 13.93 1.14 -7.24
N LEU A 64 12.94 1.27 -6.36
CA LEU A 64 13.10 1.72 -4.97
C LEU A 64 12.66 0.62 -4.01
N SER A 65 13.16 0.69 -2.76
CA SER A 65 12.79 -0.25 -1.70
C SER A 65 11.28 -0.21 -1.36
N GLU A 66 10.65 0.97 -1.52
CA GLU A 66 9.24 1.21 -1.29
C GLU A 66 8.34 0.48 -2.29
N ASP A 67 8.84 0.13 -3.47
CA ASP A 67 8.08 -0.61 -4.48
C ASP A 67 7.59 -1.97 -3.97
N PHE A 68 8.31 -2.55 -3.00
CA PHE A 68 7.87 -3.77 -2.34
C PHE A 68 6.61 -3.55 -1.48
N LEU A 69 6.52 -2.42 -0.79
CA LEU A 69 5.36 -2.08 0.04
C LEU A 69 4.13 -1.82 -0.82
N GLU A 70 4.32 -1.13 -1.93
CA GLU A 70 3.27 -0.91 -2.93
C GLU A 70 2.78 -2.23 -3.52
N ALA A 71 3.71 -3.12 -3.91
CA ALA A 71 3.36 -4.45 -4.40
C ALA A 71 2.54 -5.26 -3.39
N GLN A 72 2.89 -5.21 -2.11
CA GLN A 72 2.11 -5.86 -1.04
C GLN A 72 0.70 -5.28 -0.93
N LEU A 73 0.56 -3.95 -0.99
CA LEU A 73 -0.73 -3.28 -0.93
C LEU A 73 -1.62 -3.72 -2.11
N TYR A 74 -1.06 -3.70 -3.31
CA TYR A 74 -1.80 -4.09 -4.52
C TYR A 74 -2.14 -5.56 -4.52
N ALA A 75 -1.22 -6.43 -4.09
CA ALA A 75 -1.47 -7.86 -3.98
C ALA A 75 -2.63 -8.15 -3.00
N LEU A 76 -2.61 -7.53 -1.83
CA LEU A 76 -3.66 -7.70 -0.83
C LEU A 76 -5.02 -7.15 -1.34
N GLY A 77 -5.04 -5.95 -1.92
CA GLY A 77 -6.25 -5.37 -2.49
C GLY A 77 -6.84 -6.21 -3.61
N ALA A 78 -5.99 -6.65 -4.55
CA ALA A 78 -6.42 -7.50 -5.66
C ALA A 78 -6.87 -8.88 -5.21
N SER A 79 -6.18 -9.52 -4.25
CA SER A 79 -6.59 -10.84 -3.75
C SER A 79 -7.97 -10.81 -3.11
N LYS A 80 -8.28 -9.78 -2.33
CA LYS A 80 -9.60 -9.59 -1.73
C LYS A 80 -10.68 -9.31 -2.78
N LEU A 81 -10.40 -8.42 -3.72
CA LEU A 81 -11.36 -8.00 -4.74
C LEU A 81 -11.67 -9.11 -5.76
N LEU A 82 -10.64 -9.85 -6.16
CA LEU A 82 -10.75 -10.94 -7.13
C LEU A 82 -11.04 -12.31 -6.48
N ASN A 83 -11.05 -12.37 -5.15
CA ASN A 83 -11.22 -13.58 -4.34
C ASN A 83 -10.24 -14.70 -4.75
N VAL A 84 -8.95 -14.34 -4.79
CA VAL A 84 -7.86 -15.27 -5.15
C VAL A 84 -6.87 -15.40 -4.00
N LYS A 85 -6.23 -16.57 -3.90
CA LYS A 85 -5.27 -16.92 -2.85
C LYS A 85 -3.82 -16.62 -3.24
N GLU A 86 -3.60 -16.39 -4.51
CA GLU A 86 -2.28 -16.08 -5.07
C GLU A 86 -2.44 -14.96 -6.09
N ILE A 87 -1.44 -14.08 -6.14
CA ILE A 87 -1.40 -12.99 -7.11
C ILE A 87 0.03 -12.66 -7.50
N THR A 88 0.23 -12.29 -8.73
CA THR A 88 1.52 -11.82 -9.23
C THR A 88 1.46 -10.33 -9.50
N ILE A 89 2.48 -9.61 -9.04
CA ILE A 89 2.70 -8.21 -9.34
C ILE A 89 3.91 -8.11 -10.26
N LEU A 90 3.76 -7.40 -11.38
CA LEU A 90 4.85 -7.08 -12.30
C LEU A 90 5.12 -5.59 -12.22
N HIS A 91 6.32 -5.20 -11.82
CA HIS A 91 6.83 -3.86 -12.01
C HIS A 91 7.65 -3.82 -13.31
N ILE A 92 7.28 -2.94 -14.22
CA ILE A 92 7.99 -2.68 -15.47
C ILE A 92 8.64 -1.32 -15.35
N TYR A 93 9.98 -1.31 -15.26
CA TYR A 93 10.78 -0.10 -15.17
C TYR A 93 11.19 0.36 -16.56
N LEU A 94 10.79 1.58 -16.93
CA LEU A 94 10.93 2.12 -18.28
C LEU A 94 12.12 3.06 -18.52
N PRO A 95 12.88 3.55 -17.49
CA PRO A 95 13.71 4.74 -17.70
C PRO A 95 15.02 4.53 -18.46
N ASP A 96 15.47 3.30 -18.69
CA ASP A 96 16.76 3.03 -19.28
C ASP A 96 16.66 2.17 -20.55
N GLU A 97 17.73 2.18 -21.36
CA GLU A 97 17.89 1.38 -22.58
C GLU A 97 17.61 -0.13 -22.33
N ASP A 98 17.72 -0.57 -21.06
CA ASP A 98 17.36 -1.90 -20.58
C ASP A 98 16.13 -1.82 -19.65
N SER A 99 14.95 -1.78 -20.21
CA SER A 99 13.72 -1.92 -19.42
C SER A 99 13.78 -3.22 -18.61
N SER A 100 13.66 -3.11 -17.29
CA SER A 100 13.69 -4.28 -16.40
C SER A 100 12.28 -4.64 -15.92
N ILE A 101 12.00 -5.94 -15.82
CA ILE A 101 10.76 -6.46 -15.27
C ILE A 101 11.09 -7.16 -13.95
N LYS A 102 10.42 -6.74 -12.89
CA LYS A 102 10.48 -7.42 -11.59
C LYS A 102 9.16 -8.12 -11.33
N GLU A 103 9.22 -9.42 -11.21
CA GLU A 103 8.08 -10.26 -10.86
C GLU A 103 8.10 -10.55 -9.36
N ARG A 104 6.96 -10.36 -8.70
CA ARG A 104 6.75 -10.72 -7.30
C ARG A 104 5.45 -11.51 -7.17
N LYS A 105 5.59 -12.76 -6.73
CA LYS A 105 4.44 -13.63 -6.42
C LYS A 105 4.13 -13.54 -4.94
N PHE A 106 2.86 -13.44 -4.62
CA PHE A 106 2.36 -13.45 -3.26
C PHE A 106 1.47 -14.67 -3.08
N SER A 107 1.88 -15.55 -2.20
CA SER A 107 1.12 -16.73 -1.75
C SER A 107 0.07 -16.35 -0.70
N GLU A 108 -0.84 -17.25 -0.40
CA GLU A 108 -1.86 -17.07 0.65
C GLU A 108 -1.24 -16.71 2.00
N SER A 109 -0.09 -17.31 2.37
CA SER A 109 0.61 -17.00 3.62
C SER A 109 1.20 -15.60 3.63
N GLU A 110 1.81 -15.15 2.52
CA GLU A 110 2.39 -13.80 2.40
C GLU A 110 1.29 -12.73 2.37
N LEU A 111 0.14 -13.01 1.76
CA LEU A 111 -1.03 -12.15 1.80
C LEU A 111 -1.59 -12.02 3.22
N ALA A 112 -1.63 -13.11 4.00
CA ALA A 112 -2.05 -13.08 5.39
C ALA A 112 -1.07 -12.28 6.29
N GLU A 113 0.23 -12.37 6.03
CA GLU A 113 1.24 -11.55 6.71
C GLU A 113 1.09 -10.06 6.35
N ALA A 114 0.89 -9.76 5.07
CA ALA A 114 0.61 -8.40 4.61
C ALA A 114 -0.64 -7.84 5.29
N GLU A 115 -1.72 -8.62 5.40
CA GLU A 115 -2.94 -8.20 6.06
C GLU A 115 -2.71 -7.80 7.52
N LYS A 116 -1.97 -8.61 8.30
CA LYS A 116 -1.62 -8.29 9.70
C LYS A 116 -0.80 -6.99 9.80
N LYS A 117 0.10 -6.75 8.86
CA LYS A 117 0.88 -5.52 8.79
C LYS A 117 -0.02 -4.30 8.56
N TYR A 118 -0.95 -4.38 7.59
CA TYR A 118 -1.88 -3.30 7.31
C TYR A 118 -2.91 -3.13 8.43
N GLU A 119 -3.29 -4.19 9.15
CA GLU A 119 -4.09 -4.11 10.37
C GLU A 119 -3.37 -3.29 11.45
N SER A 120 -2.09 -3.55 11.68
CA SER A 120 -1.26 -2.76 12.60
C SER A 120 -1.19 -1.28 12.18
N LEU A 121 -1.05 -0.99 10.89
CA LEU A 121 -1.05 0.37 10.36
C LEU A 121 -2.42 1.04 10.53
N ALA A 122 -3.50 0.31 10.30
CA ALA A 122 -4.86 0.79 10.51
C ALA A 122 -5.11 1.20 11.96
N ILE A 123 -4.67 0.37 12.91
CA ILE A 123 -4.76 0.65 14.35
C ILE A 123 -3.95 1.91 14.69
N LYS A 124 -2.71 2.01 14.23
CA LYS A 124 -1.86 3.19 14.46
C LYS A 124 -2.49 4.45 13.89
N SER A 125 -2.97 4.40 12.66
CA SER A 125 -3.62 5.54 11.98
C SER A 125 -4.89 5.99 12.72
N ALA A 126 -5.70 5.05 13.17
CA ALA A 126 -6.97 5.35 13.85
C ALA A 126 -6.80 5.72 15.32
N SER A 127 -5.68 5.34 15.93
CA SER A 127 -5.30 5.74 17.29
C SER A 127 -4.65 7.12 17.33
N TRP A 128 -4.58 7.80 16.21
CA TRP A 128 -4.08 9.15 16.11
C TRP A 128 -5.04 10.09 16.86
N ILE A 129 -4.67 10.38 18.10
CA ILE A 129 -5.40 11.35 18.93
C ILE A 129 -4.90 12.74 18.51
N PRO A 130 -5.80 13.69 18.19
CA PRO A 130 -5.39 14.97 17.65
C PRO A 130 -4.46 15.72 18.59
N PHE A 131 -3.34 16.14 18.05
CA PHE A 131 -2.42 17.22 18.39
C PHE A 131 -1.82 17.35 19.79
N ASP A 132 -2.51 17.10 20.89
CA ASP A 132 -2.01 17.47 22.21
C ASP A 132 -1.34 16.33 23.01
N ALA A 133 -1.45 15.09 22.57
CA ALA A 133 -1.05 13.93 23.37
C ALA A 133 0.08 13.07 22.80
N LEU A 134 0.47 13.28 21.56
CA LEU A 134 1.51 12.47 20.92
C LEU A 134 2.48 13.37 20.18
N SER A 135 3.75 13.24 20.49
CA SER A 135 4.80 13.77 19.62
C SER A 135 4.59 13.24 18.21
N PRO A 136 4.34 14.09 17.22
CA PRO A 136 4.17 13.65 15.86
C PRO A 136 5.44 12.91 15.43
N ASN A 137 5.26 11.76 14.82
CA ASN A 137 6.36 10.97 14.31
C ASN A 137 6.80 11.61 12.98
N TYR A 138 7.64 12.64 13.08
CA TYR A 138 8.15 13.35 11.91
C TYR A 138 9.09 12.43 11.13
N ASN A 139 8.67 12.05 9.95
CA ASN A 139 9.52 11.31 9.01
C ASN A 139 10.32 12.33 8.19
N LEU A 140 11.49 12.74 8.69
CA LEU A 140 12.37 13.68 8.01
C LEU A 140 13.15 12.97 6.90
N GLY A 141 13.23 13.61 5.74
CA GLY A 141 13.97 13.13 4.58
C GLY A 141 14.27 14.27 3.60
N ASP A 142 14.86 13.95 2.48
CA ASP A 142 15.25 14.91 1.45
C ASP A 142 14.07 15.74 0.92
N TRP A 143 12.86 15.16 0.94
CA TRP A 143 11.62 15.85 0.59
C TRP A 143 11.29 17.03 1.52
N CYS A 144 11.89 17.10 2.72
CA CYS A 144 11.69 18.23 3.62
C CYS A 144 12.22 19.55 3.05
N GLU A 145 13.15 19.50 2.10
CA GLU A 145 13.66 20.71 1.44
C GLU A 145 12.56 21.47 0.69
N PHE A 146 11.58 20.76 0.19
CA PHE A 146 10.46 21.28 -0.59
C PHE A 146 9.15 21.39 0.22
N CYS A 147 9.18 21.03 1.52
CA CYS A 147 8.00 20.99 2.36
C CYS A 147 7.71 22.34 2.99
N GLU A 148 6.54 22.92 2.74
CA GLU A 148 6.08 24.17 3.34
C GLU A 148 5.94 24.10 4.87
N PHE A 149 5.79 22.89 5.43
CA PHE A 149 5.69 22.65 6.88
C PHE A 149 7.04 22.36 7.55
N LYS A 150 8.17 22.45 6.84
CA LYS A 150 9.50 22.12 7.35
C LYS A 150 9.81 22.79 8.68
N ASN A 151 9.58 24.10 8.78
CA ASN A 151 9.90 24.86 9.99
C ASN A 151 9.02 24.43 11.16
N THR A 152 7.72 24.25 10.93
CA THR A 152 6.78 23.76 11.95
C THR A 152 7.18 22.39 12.47
N CYS A 153 7.65 21.49 11.59
CA CYS A 153 8.15 20.18 11.99
C CYS A 153 9.42 20.25 12.84
N LEU A 154 10.32 21.20 12.56
CA LEU A 154 11.59 21.35 13.27
C LEU A 154 11.43 22.05 14.63
N GLU A 155 10.46 22.96 14.75
CA GLU A 155 10.18 23.73 15.98
C GLU A 155 9.45 22.90 17.04
N ASN A 156 8.75 21.82 16.63
CA ASN A 156 7.97 20.96 17.54
C ASN A 156 8.67 19.61 17.84
N ARG A 157 10.00 19.57 17.77
CA ARG A 157 10.82 18.42 18.13
C ARG A 157 11.07 18.30 19.64
#